data_1d0e1a3e03ff55eaf1745c56f394d366
#
_entry.id   1d0e1a3e03ff55eaf1745c56f394d366
#
_cell.length_a   1.000
_cell.length_b   1.000
_cell.length_c   1.000
_cell.angle_alpha   90.00
_cell.angle_beta   90.00
_cell.angle_gamma   90.00
#
_symmetry.space_group_name_H-M   'P 1'
#
loop_
_entity.id
_entity.type
_entity.pdbx_description
1 polymer ?
#
loop_
_entity_poly.entity_id
_entity_poly.type
_entity_poly.pdbx_seq_one_letter_code
_entity_poly.pdbx_strand_id
1 'polypeptide(L)'
;MKLSKLMMACAMCAVTLTGTAQTKVIAHRGYWKCEGSAQNSIASLTKAAEAKVYGSEFDVQLTKDKEIVVNHDDSIQGICIFDTPFAELKDLKLSNGEKLSTLDDYLVAGRKLTGTQLILEIKPHRTEEAENEAVRIIVDKVKRMRMEKQVEYISFSMNICEQLVKLTPDSEIAYLKSDVAPKDLKAKGINGIDYYIKVLAEKPEWIAEAHQLGMKVNVWTVNDMEMVQKMIDQQVDYITTDYPLETEKLIRKNGGDS
;
A
#
# COMPACT_ATOMS: atom_id res chain seq x y z
N MET A 1 -13.49 46.26 -56.45
CA MET A 1 -12.70 46.26 -55.22
C MET A 1 -13.41 45.43 -54.17
N LYS A 2 -13.00 44.17 -53.93
CA LYS A 2 -13.55 43.31 -52.88
C LYS A 2 -12.56 43.20 -51.75
N LEU A 3 -12.88 43.74 -50.57
CA LEU A 3 -12.11 43.57 -49.36
C LEU A 3 -12.38 42.18 -48.78
N SER A 4 -11.36 41.35 -48.73
CA SER A 4 -11.38 40.07 -47.99
C SER A 4 -11.11 40.33 -46.52
N LYS A 5 -12.08 40.02 -45.66
CA LYS A 5 -11.91 40.02 -44.20
C LYS A 5 -11.19 38.73 -43.78
N LEU A 6 -9.95 38.89 -43.32
CA LEU A 6 -9.14 37.84 -42.69
C LEU A 6 -9.62 37.68 -41.24
N MET A 7 -10.36 36.62 -40.93
CA MET A 7 -10.72 36.27 -39.56
C MET A 7 -9.54 35.52 -38.92
N MET A 8 -8.90 36.17 -37.96
CA MET A 8 -7.85 35.60 -37.13
C MET A 8 -8.51 34.85 -35.99
N ALA A 9 -8.56 33.51 -36.07
CA ALA A 9 -9.02 32.66 -35.01
C ALA A 9 -7.95 32.58 -33.92
N CYS A 10 -8.22 33.22 -32.79
CA CYS A 10 -7.39 33.13 -31.60
C CYS A 10 -7.77 31.78 -30.89
N ALA A 11 -6.92 30.76 -31.03
CA ALA A 11 -7.08 29.51 -30.26
C ALA A 11 -6.67 29.80 -28.81
N MET A 12 -7.66 29.98 -27.92
CA MET A 12 -7.44 29.94 -26.49
C MET A 12 -7.08 28.50 -26.10
N CYS A 13 -5.79 28.25 -25.86
CA CYS A 13 -5.39 27.06 -25.09
C CYS A 13 -5.94 27.22 -23.67
N ALA A 14 -7.04 26.52 -23.37
CA ALA A 14 -7.47 26.33 -22.00
C ALA A 14 -6.43 25.44 -21.30
N VAL A 15 -5.55 26.02 -20.52
CA VAL A 15 -4.72 25.31 -19.55
C VAL A 15 -5.70 24.84 -18.47
N THR A 16 -6.14 23.59 -18.56
CA THR A 16 -6.80 22.93 -17.44
C THR A 16 -5.76 22.78 -16.34
N LEU A 17 -5.82 23.62 -15.31
CA LEU A 17 -5.18 23.33 -14.04
C LEU A 17 -5.83 22.04 -13.50
N THR A 18 -5.26 20.91 -13.82
CA THR A 18 -5.52 19.67 -13.07
C THR A 18 -4.89 19.90 -11.70
N GLY A 19 -5.72 20.18 -10.69
CA GLY A 19 -5.27 20.20 -9.32
C GLY A 19 -4.55 18.87 -9.06
N THR A 20 -3.27 18.93 -8.71
CA THR A 20 -2.50 17.75 -8.32
C THR A 20 -3.17 17.14 -7.10
N ALA A 21 -3.49 15.85 -7.16
CA ALA A 21 -4.06 15.16 -6.01
C ALA A 21 -3.06 15.28 -4.83
N GLN A 22 -3.57 15.63 -3.67
CA GLN A 22 -2.74 15.75 -2.48
C GLN A 22 -2.18 14.39 -2.09
N THR A 23 -0.88 14.32 -1.75
CA THR A 23 -0.23 13.12 -1.20
C THR A 23 -0.99 12.63 0.04
N LYS A 24 -1.15 11.31 0.16
CA LYS A 24 -1.87 10.68 1.27
C LYS A 24 -0.93 9.82 2.11
N VAL A 25 -1.30 9.58 3.37
CA VAL A 25 -0.48 8.82 4.33
C VAL A 25 -0.99 7.40 4.49
N ILE A 26 -0.06 6.43 4.46
CA ILE A 26 -0.28 5.04 4.83
C ILE A 26 0.51 4.76 6.11
N ALA A 27 -0.17 4.24 7.13
CA ALA A 27 0.48 3.83 8.38
C ALA A 27 1.15 2.47 8.19
N HIS A 28 2.49 2.41 8.22
CA HIS A 28 3.31 1.21 8.07
C HIS A 28 3.06 0.24 9.22
N ARG A 29 2.58 -0.96 8.93
CA ARG A 29 2.15 -1.99 9.90
C ARG A 29 1.11 -1.47 10.91
N GLY A 30 0.24 -0.55 10.42
CA GLY A 30 -0.67 0.22 11.24
C GLY A 30 0.00 1.37 12.01
N TYR A 31 -0.76 2.14 12.80
CA TYR A 31 -0.18 3.15 13.69
C TYR A 31 0.27 2.49 14.99
N TRP A 32 1.40 1.81 14.94
CA TRP A 32 1.93 1.00 16.03
C TRP A 32 2.77 1.77 17.05
N LYS A 33 3.34 2.93 16.67
CA LYS A 33 4.14 3.78 17.56
C LYS A 33 3.29 4.63 18.49
N CYS A 34 2.23 4.06 19.06
CA CYS A 34 1.40 4.70 20.07
C CYS A 34 1.05 3.71 21.17
N GLU A 35 0.62 4.25 22.33
CA GLU A 35 0.32 3.45 23.52
C GLU A 35 -0.75 2.38 23.25
N GLY A 36 -0.52 1.16 23.75
CA GLY A 36 -1.41 0.01 23.60
C GLY A 36 -1.39 -0.65 22.23
N SER A 37 -0.49 -0.23 21.34
CA SER A 37 -0.40 -0.71 19.97
C SER A 37 0.86 -1.55 19.72
N ALA A 38 0.84 -2.39 18.68
CA ALA A 38 1.99 -3.16 18.18
C ALA A 38 1.92 -3.23 16.66
N GLN A 39 3.07 -3.51 16.00
CA GLN A 39 3.10 -3.75 14.57
C GLN A 39 2.12 -4.88 14.21
N ASN A 40 1.36 -4.70 13.12
CA ASN A 40 0.43 -5.72 12.60
C ASN A 40 -0.68 -6.14 13.59
N SER A 41 -0.96 -5.34 14.62
CA SER A 41 -2.04 -5.60 15.57
C SER A 41 -3.38 -5.00 15.11
N ILE A 42 -4.49 -5.51 15.63
CA ILE A 42 -5.81 -4.90 15.40
C ILE A 42 -5.86 -3.49 16.07
N ALA A 43 -5.14 -3.30 17.18
CA ALA A 43 -4.99 -1.98 17.78
C ALA A 43 -4.30 -1.00 16.84
N SER A 44 -3.20 -1.38 16.16
CA SER A 44 -2.50 -0.48 15.23
C SER A 44 -3.36 -0.09 14.01
N LEU A 45 -4.15 -1.03 13.49
CA LEU A 45 -5.15 -0.76 12.46
C LEU A 45 -6.20 0.24 12.95
N THR A 46 -6.76 0.01 14.14
CA THR A 46 -7.76 0.90 14.74
C THR A 46 -7.20 2.31 14.96
N LYS A 47 -5.97 2.40 15.45
CA LYS A 47 -5.27 3.68 15.66
C LYS A 47 -4.99 4.42 14.35
N ALA A 48 -4.67 3.72 13.27
CA ALA A 48 -4.53 4.32 11.94
C ALA A 48 -5.87 4.92 11.47
N ALA A 49 -6.98 4.22 11.66
CA ALA A 49 -8.32 4.72 11.34
C ALA A 49 -8.72 5.94 12.21
N GLU A 50 -8.43 5.91 13.51
CA GLU A 50 -8.65 7.04 14.41
C GLU A 50 -7.84 8.28 13.99
N ALA A 51 -6.62 8.07 13.49
CA ALA A 51 -5.76 9.11 12.95
C ALA A 51 -6.27 9.67 11.61
N LYS A 52 -7.26 9.03 11.00
CA LYS A 52 -7.88 9.41 9.70
C LYS A 52 -6.86 9.49 8.55
N VAL A 53 -5.82 8.67 8.58
CA VAL A 53 -4.91 8.50 7.46
C VAL A 53 -5.58 7.68 6.35
N TYR A 54 -5.06 7.76 5.13
CA TYR A 54 -5.62 7.08 3.97
C TYR A 54 -5.73 5.56 4.17
N GLY A 55 -4.65 4.95 4.65
CA GLY A 55 -4.59 3.50 4.76
C GLY A 55 -3.74 3.00 5.92
N SER A 56 -3.95 1.74 6.25
CA SER A 56 -3.15 0.96 7.18
C SER A 56 -2.54 -0.20 6.42
N GLU A 57 -1.22 -0.22 6.32
CA GLU A 57 -0.49 -1.32 5.72
C GLU A 57 -0.29 -2.43 6.76
N PHE A 58 -0.31 -3.69 6.30
CA PHE A 58 -0.09 -4.87 7.12
C PHE A 58 0.40 -6.05 6.30
N ASP A 59 1.15 -6.93 6.95
CA ASP A 59 1.85 -8.05 6.33
C ASP A 59 1.15 -9.39 6.60
N VAL A 60 1.11 -10.28 5.61
CA VAL A 60 0.55 -11.62 5.80
C VAL A 60 1.51 -12.74 5.39
N GLN A 61 1.42 -13.84 6.14
CA GLN A 61 2.20 -15.07 5.98
C GLN A 61 1.28 -16.29 5.88
N LEU A 62 1.72 -17.31 5.12
CA LEU A 62 1.04 -18.60 4.99
C LEU A 62 1.59 -19.59 6.03
N THR A 63 0.73 -20.24 6.80
CA THR A 63 1.10 -21.33 7.71
C THR A 63 1.19 -22.68 7.00
N LYS A 64 1.73 -23.69 7.69
CA LYS A 64 1.85 -25.06 7.17
C LYS A 64 0.51 -25.67 6.76
N ASP A 65 -0.53 -25.40 7.51
CA ASP A 65 -1.91 -25.88 7.27
C ASP A 65 -2.75 -24.88 6.45
N LYS A 66 -2.08 -23.92 5.79
CA LYS A 66 -2.65 -22.96 4.82
C LYS A 66 -3.58 -21.92 5.45
N GLU A 67 -3.46 -21.64 6.74
CA GLU A 67 -4.06 -20.43 7.30
C GLU A 67 -3.21 -19.20 6.96
N ILE A 68 -3.84 -18.06 6.78
CA ILE A 68 -3.16 -16.77 6.57
C ILE A 68 -3.15 -16.00 7.88
N VAL A 69 -1.95 -15.69 8.37
CA VAL A 69 -1.74 -14.94 9.61
C VAL A 69 -1.10 -13.59 9.34
N VAL A 70 -1.33 -12.63 10.24
CA VAL A 70 -0.86 -11.25 10.10
C VAL A 70 0.45 -11.09 10.88
N ASN A 71 1.58 -11.11 10.17
CA ASN A 71 2.92 -10.95 10.75
C ASN A 71 3.93 -10.54 9.67
N HIS A 72 4.87 -9.66 10.01
CA HIS A 72 5.90 -9.21 9.05
C HIS A 72 6.96 -10.27 8.80
N ASP A 73 7.57 -10.78 9.87
CA ASP A 73 8.68 -11.72 9.76
C ASP A 73 8.18 -13.12 9.39
N ASP A 74 9.05 -13.95 8.83
CA ASP A 74 8.78 -15.37 8.54
C ASP A 74 8.64 -16.24 9.80
N SER A 75 8.92 -15.65 10.95
CA SER A 75 8.85 -16.29 12.27
C SER A 75 8.23 -15.37 13.31
N ILE A 76 7.61 -15.94 14.32
CA ILE A 76 7.14 -15.27 15.52
C ILE A 76 7.69 -15.97 16.76
N GLN A 77 8.36 -15.22 17.65
CA GLN A 77 9.02 -15.77 18.84
C GLN A 77 9.99 -16.93 18.53
N GLY A 78 10.66 -16.88 17.37
CA GLY A 78 11.60 -17.91 16.91
C GLY A 78 10.94 -19.13 16.27
N ILE A 79 9.61 -19.17 16.13
CA ILE A 79 8.86 -20.26 15.49
C ILE A 79 8.58 -19.89 14.03
N CYS A 80 9.04 -20.70 13.07
CA CYS A 80 8.80 -20.48 11.65
C CYS A 80 7.32 -20.68 11.29
N ILE A 81 6.69 -19.65 10.76
CA ILE A 81 5.24 -19.65 10.45
C ILE A 81 4.94 -20.65 9.34
N PHE A 82 5.72 -20.67 8.28
CA PHE A 82 5.48 -21.54 7.13
C PHE A 82 5.56 -23.06 7.46
N ASP A 83 6.39 -23.42 8.43
CA ASP A 83 6.60 -24.82 8.83
C ASP A 83 5.68 -25.28 9.99
N THR A 84 4.86 -24.37 10.54
CA THR A 84 4.06 -24.62 11.76
C THR A 84 2.56 -24.50 11.49
N PRO A 85 1.72 -25.46 11.94
CA PRO A 85 0.26 -25.32 11.86
C PRO A 85 -0.26 -24.17 12.71
N PHE A 86 -1.32 -23.49 12.28
CA PHE A 86 -1.89 -22.35 13.01
C PHE A 86 -2.30 -22.69 14.45
N ALA A 87 -2.75 -23.92 14.70
CA ALA A 87 -3.11 -24.36 16.05
C ALA A 87 -1.99 -24.17 17.10
N GLU A 88 -0.71 -24.21 16.68
CA GLU A 88 0.45 -24.00 17.53
C GLU A 88 0.85 -22.50 17.62
N LEU A 89 0.42 -21.68 16.66
CA LEU A 89 0.76 -20.26 16.58
C LEU A 89 -0.28 -19.34 17.23
N LYS A 90 -1.54 -19.73 17.25
CA LYS A 90 -2.72 -18.89 17.60
C LYS A 90 -2.68 -18.22 18.97
N ASP A 91 -1.93 -18.78 19.91
CA ASP A 91 -1.82 -18.25 21.28
C ASP A 91 -0.55 -17.41 21.51
N LEU A 92 0.34 -17.30 20.48
CA LEU A 92 1.49 -16.41 20.50
C LEU A 92 1.02 -14.96 20.53
N LYS A 93 1.78 -14.13 21.23
CA LYS A 93 1.38 -12.75 21.50
C LYS A 93 2.31 -11.75 20.81
N LEU A 94 1.72 -10.69 20.31
CA LEU A 94 2.42 -9.48 19.89
C LEU A 94 2.93 -8.69 21.11
N SER A 95 3.76 -7.68 20.89
CA SER A 95 4.37 -6.89 21.97
C SER A 95 3.37 -6.14 22.86
N ASN A 96 2.15 -5.87 22.35
CA ASN A 96 1.07 -5.24 23.12
C ASN A 96 0.16 -6.26 23.86
N GLY A 97 0.46 -7.55 23.75
CA GLY A 97 -0.31 -8.63 24.39
C GLY A 97 -1.47 -9.19 23.57
N GLU A 98 -1.79 -8.60 22.42
CA GLU A 98 -2.74 -9.22 21.48
C GLU A 98 -2.19 -10.55 20.96
N LYS A 99 -3.09 -11.49 20.65
CA LYS A 99 -2.72 -12.74 19.98
C LYS A 99 -2.40 -12.49 18.50
N LEU A 100 -1.64 -13.41 17.92
CA LEU A 100 -1.45 -13.46 16.48
C LEU A 100 -2.81 -13.54 15.78
N SER A 101 -3.13 -12.54 14.95
CA SER A 101 -4.38 -12.47 14.21
C SER A 101 -4.32 -13.32 12.94
N THR A 102 -5.44 -13.95 12.59
CA THR A 102 -5.66 -14.44 11.22
C THR A 102 -6.02 -13.26 10.30
N LEU A 103 -5.90 -13.48 8.98
CA LEU A 103 -6.40 -12.52 8.01
C LEU A 103 -7.92 -12.29 8.18
N ASP A 104 -8.69 -13.33 8.49
CA ASP A 104 -10.13 -13.19 8.72
C ASP A 104 -10.43 -12.26 9.90
N ASP A 105 -9.71 -12.40 11.03
CA ASP A 105 -9.87 -11.51 12.20
C ASP A 105 -9.55 -10.04 11.83
N TYR A 106 -8.46 -9.85 11.09
CA TYR A 106 -8.01 -8.53 10.67
C TYR A 106 -9.00 -7.87 9.69
N LEU A 107 -9.50 -8.62 8.71
CA LEU A 107 -10.52 -8.13 7.77
C LEU A 107 -11.86 -7.83 8.48
N VAL A 108 -12.28 -8.65 9.46
CA VAL A 108 -13.48 -8.38 10.27
C VAL A 108 -13.34 -7.06 11.05
N ALA A 109 -12.15 -6.80 11.59
CA ALA A 109 -11.87 -5.51 12.25
C ALA A 109 -11.87 -4.35 11.24
N GLY A 110 -11.14 -4.49 10.12
CA GLY A 110 -11.00 -3.47 9.09
C GLY A 110 -12.31 -3.07 8.41
N ARG A 111 -13.22 -4.02 8.20
CA ARG A 111 -14.54 -3.76 7.60
C ARG A 111 -15.38 -2.76 8.40
N LYS A 112 -15.14 -2.64 9.70
CA LYS A 112 -15.85 -1.69 10.57
C LYS A 112 -15.27 -0.27 10.49
N LEU A 113 -14.09 -0.13 9.91
CA LEU A 113 -13.32 1.13 9.85
C LEU A 113 -13.51 1.76 8.47
N THR A 114 -14.69 2.30 8.24
CA THR A 114 -15.04 2.94 6.97
C THR A 114 -14.17 4.17 6.72
N GLY A 115 -13.60 4.28 5.51
CA GLY A 115 -12.73 5.39 5.13
C GLY A 115 -11.23 5.12 5.31
N THR A 116 -10.85 3.93 5.81
CA THR A 116 -9.45 3.48 5.88
C THR A 116 -9.23 2.34 4.90
N GLN A 117 -8.27 2.49 3.99
CA GLN A 117 -7.85 1.42 3.09
C GLN A 117 -6.95 0.42 3.82
N LEU A 118 -7.06 -0.83 3.43
CA LEU A 118 -6.24 -1.93 3.93
C LEU A 118 -5.19 -2.24 2.86
N ILE A 119 -3.93 -1.87 3.11
CA ILE A 119 -2.82 -2.11 2.20
C ILE A 119 -2.17 -3.43 2.59
N LEU A 120 -2.54 -4.50 1.89
CA LEU A 120 -2.20 -5.87 2.23
C LEU A 120 -0.90 -6.27 1.53
N GLU A 121 0.19 -6.43 2.29
CA GLU A 121 1.42 -7.02 1.78
C GLU A 121 1.36 -8.55 1.84
N ILE A 122 1.39 -9.19 0.68
CA ILE A 122 1.59 -10.65 0.59
C ILE A 122 3.09 -10.91 0.55
N LYS A 123 3.62 -11.49 1.63
CA LYS A 123 5.04 -11.81 1.71
C LYS A 123 5.43 -12.89 0.69
N PRO A 124 6.63 -12.80 0.08
CA PRO A 124 7.16 -13.88 -0.75
C PRO A 124 7.27 -15.19 0.04
N HIS A 125 6.96 -16.28 -0.60
CA HIS A 125 7.11 -17.62 -0.03
C HIS A 125 8.25 -18.39 -0.70
N ARG A 126 8.59 -19.57 -0.16
CA ARG A 126 9.73 -20.37 -0.60
C ARG A 126 9.60 -20.92 -2.03
N THR A 127 8.37 -21.07 -2.51
CA THR A 127 8.09 -21.57 -3.87
C THR A 127 6.94 -20.79 -4.50
N GLU A 128 6.91 -20.75 -5.83
CA GLU A 128 5.81 -20.13 -6.58
C GLU A 128 4.47 -20.82 -6.31
N GLU A 129 4.46 -22.14 -6.07
CA GLU A 129 3.24 -22.86 -5.73
C GLU A 129 2.66 -22.38 -4.39
N ALA A 130 3.51 -22.12 -3.39
CA ALA A 130 3.09 -21.58 -2.10
C ALA A 130 2.59 -20.14 -2.24
N GLU A 131 3.25 -19.31 -3.06
CA GLU A 131 2.78 -17.96 -3.39
C GLU A 131 1.41 -17.98 -4.08
N ASN A 132 1.24 -18.83 -5.10
CA ASN A 132 -0.02 -19.00 -5.82
C ASN A 132 -1.16 -19.46 -4.90
N GLU A 133 -0.87 -20.38 -3.98
CA GLU A 133 -1.83 -20.83 -2.97
C GLU A 133 -2.21 -19.70 -2.02
N ALA A 134 -1.23 -18.96 -1.49
CA ALA A 134 -1.47 -17.82 -0.60
C ALA A 134 -2.33 -16.75 -1.29
N VAL A 135 -1.99 -16.35 -2.51
CA VAL A 135 -2.77 -15.36 -3.29
C VAL A 135 -4.21 -15.85 -3.47
N ARG A 136 -4.43 -17.11 -3.86
CA ARG A 136 -5.77 -17.64 -4.06
C ARG A 136 -6.60 -17.59 -2.77
N ILE A 137 -6.04 -18.04 -1.65
CA ILE A 137 -6.71 -18.03 -0.35
C ILE A 137 -7.05 -16.59 0.08
N ILE A 138 -6.10 -15.66 -0.04
CA ILE A 138 -6.28 -14.26 0.35
C ILE A 138 -7.38 -13.60 -0.48
N VAL A 139 -7.32 -13.74 -1.80
CA VAL A 139 -8.32 -13.18 -2.72
C VAL A 139 -9.71 -13.75 -2.43
N ASP A 140 -9.83 -15.06 -2.18
CA ASP A 140 -11.09 -15.69 -1.83
C ASP A 140 -11.65 -15.16 -0.49
N LYS A 141 -10.79 -14.93 0.53
CA LYS A 141 -11.21 -14.35 1.82
C LYS A 141 -11.72 -12.91 1.62
N VAL A 142 -11.00 -12.08 0.87
CA VAL A 142 -11.39 -10.68 0.58
C VAL A 142 -12.72 -10.63 -0.17
N LYS A 143 -12.92 -11.44 -1.21
CA LYS A 143 -14.16 -11.54 -1.99
C LYS A 143 -15.34 -12.02 -1.14
N ARG A 144 -15.15 -13.06 -0.32
CA ARG A 144 -16.21 -13.54 0.59
C ARG A 144 -16.67 -12.49 1.58
N MET A 145 -15.77 -11.62 2.02
CA MET A 145 -16.09 -10.50 2.91
C MET A 145 -16.59 -9.25 2.19
N ARG A 146 -16.59 -9.23 0.84
CA ARG A 146 -16.98 -8.10 -0.01
C ARG A 146 -16.15 -6.84 0.30
N MET A 147 -14.84 -7.03 0.42
CA MET A 147 -13.90 -5.96 0.79
C MET A 147 -12.97 -5.55 -0.37
N GLU A 148 -13.26 -5.97 -1.61
CA GLU A 148 -12.43 -5.72 -2.80
C GLU A 148 -12.16 -4.22 -3.03
N LYS A 149 -13.07 -3.34 -2.61
CA LYS A 149 -12.91 -1.88 -2.72
C LYS A 149 -12.12 -1.25 -1.58
N GLN A 150 -11.91 -2.00 -0.49
CA GLN A 150 -11.19 -1.51 0.69
C GLN A 150 -9.79 -2.10 0.80
N VAL A 151 -9.48 -3.15 0.01
CA VAL A 151 -8.18 -3.82 0.03
C VAL A 151 -7.38 -3.47 -1.22
N GLU A 152 -6.16 -3.00 -1.02
CA GLU A 152 -5.13 -2.81 -2.03
C GLU A 152 -4.00 -3.82 -1.75
N TYR A 153 -3.30 -4.27 -2.79
CA TYR A 153 -2.31 -5.33 -2.66
C TYR A 153 -0.91 -4.83 -3.00
N ILE A 154 0.05 -5.26 -2.21
CA ILE A 154 1.46 -4.99 -2.46
C ILE A 154 2.30 -6.26 -2.25
N SER A 155 3.40 -6.43 -2.97
CA SER A 155 4.33 -7.54 -2.77
C SER A 155 5.72 -7.28 -3.34
N PHE A 156 6.73 -7.89 -2.74
CA PHE A 156 8.09 -8.00 -3.27
C PHE A 156 8.24 -9.09 -4.35
N SER A 157 7.27 -10.02 -4.46
CA SER A 157 7.29 -11.08 -5.47
C SER A 157 6.57 -10.65 -6.74
N MET A 158 7.28 -10.72 -7.87
CA MET A 158 6.68 -10.49 -9.18
C MET A 158 5.60 -11.54 -9.49
N ASN A 159 5.84 -12.81 -9.13
CA ASN A 159 4.84 -13.87 -9.33
C ASN A 159 3.54 -13.56 -8.58
N ILE A 160 3.61 -13.12 -7.31
CA ILE A 160 2.43 -12.71 -6.52
C ILE A 160 1.68 -11.58 -7.24
N CYS A 161 2.38 -10.52 -7.67
CA CYS A 161 1.75 -9.41 -8.38
C CYS A 161 1.07 -9.86 -9.68
N GLU A 162 1.71 -10.73 -10.47
CA GLU A 162 1.12 -11.26 -11.71
C GLU A 162 -0.09 -12.18 -11.45
N GLN A 163 -0.10 -12.94 -10.35
CA GLN A 163 -1.28 -13.73 -9.95
C GLN A 163 -2.43 -12.82 -9.49
N LEU A 164 -2.13 -11.76 -8.72
CA LEU A 164 -3.12 -10.76 -8.32
C LEU A 164 -3.77 -10.07 -9.53
N VAL A 165 -2.97 -9.65 -10.52
CA VAL A 165 -3.49 -9.07 -11.79
C VAL A 165 -4.49 -10.00 -12.47
N LYS A 166 -4.22 -11.32 -12.49
CA LYS A 166 -5.14 -12.31 -13.08
C LYS A 166 -6.43 -12.50 -12.30
N LEU A 167 -6.35 -12.47 -10.95
CA LEU A 167 -7.47 -12.81 -10.06
C LEU A 167 -8.30 -11.58 -9.63
N THR A 168 -7.69 -10.39 -9.65
CA THR A 168 -8.27 -9.13 -9.19
C THR A 168 -7.90 -7.97 -10.11
N PRO A 169 -8.27 -8.00 -11.42
CA PRO A 169 -7.81 -7.04 -12.42
C PRO A 169 -8.24 -5.59 -12.13
N ASP A 170 -9.27 -5.40 -11.30
CA ASP A 170 -9.79 -4.08 -10.93
C ASP A 170 -9.21 -3.54 -9.62
N SER A 171 -8.28 -4.27 -8.98
CA SER A 171 -7.66 -3.86 -7.71
C SER A 171 -6.41 -3.01 -7.94
N GLU A 172 -6.08 -2.16 -6.96
CA GLU A 172 -4.77 -1.52 -6.89
C GLU A 172 -3.73 -2.56 -6.49
N ILE A 173 -2.70 -2.73 -7.33
CA ILE A 173 -1.61 -3.69 -7.14
C ILE A 173 -0.29 -2.97 -7.36
N ALA A 174 0.57 -2.90 -6.34
CA ALA A 174 1.87 -2.28 -6.45
C ALA A 174 3.02 -3.25 -6.15
N TYR A 175 4.10 -3.10 -6.92
CA TYR A 175 5.32 -3.88 -6.76
C TYR A 175 6.30 -3.15 -5.84
N LEU A 176 6.91 -3.90 -4.88
CA LEU A 176 7.72 -3.33 -3.79
C LEU A 176 9.23 -3.34 -4.02
N LYS A 177 9.77 -4.27 -4.81
CA LYS A 177 11.22 -4.59 -4.80
C LYS A 177 12.13 -3.50 -5.38
N SER A 178 11.56 -2.50 -6.07
CA SER A 178 12.28 -1.30 -6.55
C SER A 178 13.36 -1.57 -7.61
N ASP A 179 13.29 -2.70 -8.32
CA ASP A 179 14.30 -3.13 -9.31
C ASP A 179 13.78 -3.15 -10.77
N VAL A 180 12.50 -2.79 -11.00
CA VAL A 180 11.85 -2.80 -12.33
C VAL A 180 11.32 -1.40 -12.66
N ALA A 181 11.52 -0.95 -13.91
CA ALA A 181 11.01 0.34 -14.36
C ALA A 181 9.47 0.33 -14.47
N PRO A 182 8.79 1.49 -14.21
CA PRO A 182 7.33 1.58 -14.25
C PRO A 182 6.69 1.06 -15.54
N LYS A 183 7.29 1.34 -16.72
CA LYS A 183 6.79 0.86 -18.02
C LYS A 183 6.73 -0.66 -18.11
N ASP A 184 7.73 -1.36 -17.52
CA ASP A 184 7.82 -2.81 -17.59
C ASP A 184 6.79 -3.47 -16.63
N LEU A 185 6.48 -2.83 -15.51
CA LEU A 185 5.40 -3.24 -14.61
C LEU A 185 4.02 -3.02 -15.27
N LYS A 186 3.84 -1.86 -15.91
CA LYS A 186 2.59 -1.55 -16.64
C LYS A 186 2.30 -2.57 -17.73
N ALA A 187 3.34 -3.02 -18.45
CA ALA A 187 3.21 -4.07 -19.48
C ALA A 187 2.73 -5.42 -18.91
N LYS A 188 2.93 -5.66 -17.61
CA LYS A 188 2.46 -6.84 -16.87
C LYS A 188 1.07 -6.64 -16.23
N GLY A 189 0.44 -5.46 -16.40
CA GLY A 189 -0.85 -5.13 -15.82
C GLY A 189 -0.79 -4.62 -14.38
N ILE A 190 0.41 -4.44 -13.81
CA ILE A 190 0.61 -3.87 -12.48
C ILE A 190 0.38 -2.35 -12.59
N ASN A 191 -0.41 -1.78 -11.68
CA ASN A 191 -0.89 -0.40 -11.76
C ASN A 191 -0.31 0.53 -10.70
N GLY A 192 0.66 0.06 -9.89
CA GLY A 192 1.38 0.87 -8.91
C GLY A 192 2.84 0.46 -8.75
N ILE A 193 3.66 1.42 -8.33
CA ILE A 193 4.98 1.20 -7.73
C ILE A 193 4.90 1.61 -6.27
N ASP A 194 5.46 0.78 -5.39
CA ASP A 194 5.62 1.07 -3.97
C ASP A 194 7.10 0.87 -3.62
N TYR A 195 7.88 1.94 -3.81
CA TYR A 195 9.33 1.81 -3.92
C TYR A 195 10.07 2.42 -2.75
N TYR A 196 11.23 1.80 -2.45
CA TYR A 196 12.12 2.26 -1.40
C TYR A 196 12.60 3.69 -1.66
N ILE A 197 12.52 4.54 -0.64
CA ILE A 197 12.82 5.98 -0.71
C ILE A 197 14.15 6.29 -1.40
N LYS A 198 15.23 5.52 -1.15
CA LYS A 198 16.53 5.78 -1.78
C LYS A 198 16.48 5.59 -3.29
N VAL A 199 15.74 4.58 -3.77
CA VAL A 199 15.62 4.33 -5.22
C VAL A 199 14.87 5.45 -5.90
N LEU A 200 13.76 5.94 -5.33
CA LEU A 200 13.02 7.09 -5.90
C LEU A 200 13.82 8.40 -5.78
N ALA A 201 14.65 8.55 -4.76
CA ALA A 201 15.54 9.70 -4.64
C ALA A 201 16.67 9.69 -5.68
N GLU A 202 17.13 8.51 -6.11
CA GLU A 202 18.15 8.30 -7.15
C GLU A 202 17.55 8.31 -8.56
N LYS A 203 16.27 7.93 -8.71
CA LYS A 203 15.55 7.81 -9.98
C LYS A 203 14.23 8.59 -9.93
N PRO A 204 14.25 9.92 -9.71
CA PRO A 204 13.02 10.70 -9.60
C PRO A 204 12.18 10.69 -10.89
N GLU A 205 12.80 10.41 -12.05
CA GLU A 205 12.11 10.24 -13.31
C GLU A 205 11.09 9.09 -13.30
N TRP A 206 11.24 8.08 -12.43
CA TRP A 206 10.29 6.98 -12.32
C TRP A 206 8.94 7.41 -11.73
N ILE A 207 8.92 8.48 -10.93
CA ILE A 207 7.66 9.06 -10.43
C ILE A 207 6.87 9.66 -11.61
N ALA A 208 7.54 10.49 -12.43
CA ALA A 208 6.90 11.08 -13.61
C ALA A 208 6.49 10.03 -14.65
N GLU A 209 7.33 9.02 -14.89
CA GLU A 209 7.02 7.90 -15.80
C GLU A 209 5.80 7.12 -15.33
N ALA A 210 5.72 6.78 -14.03
CA ALA A 210 4.57 6.08 -13.46
C ALA A 210 3.27 6.88 -13.64
N HIS A 211 3.29 8.19 -13.34
CA HIS A 211 2.12 9.05 -13.51
C HIS A 211 1.69 9.17 -14.98
N GLN A 212 2.63 9.29 -15.93
CA GLN A 212 2.32 9.31 -17.37
C GLN A 212 1.65 8.01 -17.84
N LEU A 213 1.96 6.88 -17.20
CA LEU A 213 1.36 5.57 -17.45
C LEU A 213 0.04 5.35 -16.69
N GLY A 214 -0.41 6.34 -15.91
CA GLY A 214 -1.61 6.22 -15.06
C GLY A 214 -1.42 5.24 -13.88
N MET A 215 -0.19 5.09 -13.41
CA MET A 215 0.15 4.26 -12.25
C MET A 215 0.21 5.10 -10.99
N LYS A 216 -0.04 4.48 -9.84
CA LYS A 216 0.15 5.09 -8.52
C LYS A 216 1.59 4.95 -8.04
N VAL A 217 2.04 5.95 -7.28
CA VAL A 217 3.38 5.96 -6.69
C VAL A 217 3.27 6.03 -5.17
N ASN A 218 3.68 4.99 -4.49
CA ASN A 218 3.92 4.95 -3.05
C ASN A 218 5.42 4.92 -2.77
N VAL A 219 5.82 5.43 -1.64
CA VAL A 219 7.21 5.39 -1.15
C VAL A 219 7.28 4.92 0.30
N TRP A 220 8.19 4.00 0.61
CA TRP A 220 8.38 3.39 1.93
C TRP A 220 9.84 3.27 2.35
N THR A 221 10.17 3.10 3.62
CA THR A 221 9.45 3.61 4.79
C THR A 221 10.03 4.97 5.09
N VAL A 222 9.26 6.03 5.00
CA VAL A 222 9.75 7.42 5.11
C VAL A 222 9.45 7.95 6.51
N ASN A 223 10.48 7.96 7.36
CA ASN A 223 10.36 8.37 8.76
C ASN A 223 11.04 9.71 9.05
N ASP A 224 11.84 10.21 8.13
CA ASP A 224 12.48 11.51 8.21
C ASP A 224 11.61 12.59 7.56
N MET A 225 11.31 13.66 8.30
CA MET A 225 10.37 14.70 7.84
C MET A 225 10.90 15.56 6.70
N GLU A 226 12.22 15.69 6.53
CA GLU A 226 12.81 16.37 5.37
C GLU A 226 12.61 15.52 4.11
N MET A 227 12.77 14.20 4.25
CA MET A 227 12.51 13.27 3.14
C MET A 227 11.01 13.18 2.84
N VAL A 228 10.13 13.23 3.85
CA VAL A 228 8.66 13.37 3.64
C VAL A 228 8.37 14.60 2.80
N GLN A 229 8.91 15.77 3.17
CA GLN A 229 8.72 17.01 2.39
C GLN A 229 9.19 16.85 0.95
N LYS A 230 10.37 16.27 0.74
CA LYS A 230 10.92 16.04 -0.60
C LYS A 230 10.00 15.14 -1.45
N MET A 231 9.38 14.11 -0.87
CA MET A 231 8.45 13.24 -1.59
C MET A 231 7.12 13.93 -1.90
N ILE A 232 6.63 14.79 -0.99
CA ILE A 232 5.48 15.67 -1.24
C ILE A 232 5.78 16.59 -2.44
N ASP A 233 6.94 17.24 -2.46
CA ASP A 233 7.36 18.13 -3.56
C ASP A 233 7.48 17.41 -4.90
N GLN A 234 7.81 16.11 -4.88
CA GLN A 234 7.82 15.22 -6.04
C GLN A 234 6.44 14.66 -6.40
N GLN A 235 5.40 15.02 -5.64
CA GLN A 235 4.01 14.66 -5.91
C GLN A 235 3.75 13.15 -5.91
N VAL A 236 4.41 12.36 -5.05
CA VAL A 236 4.04 10.95 -4.86
C VAL A 236 2.59 10.85 -4.37
N ASP A 237 1.87 9.79 -4.77
CA ASP A 237 0.47 9.61 -4.37
C ASP A 237 0.35 9.23 -2.90
N TYR A 238 1.29 8.40 -2.40
CA TYR A 238 1.27 7.90 -1.04
C TYR A 238 2.65 7.92 -0.38
N ILE A 239 2.65 8.09 0.94
CA ILE A 239 3.83 7.94 1.79
C ILE A 239 3.52 6.94 2.89
N THR A 240 4.24 5.81 2.91
CA THR A 240 4.17 4.81 3.97
C THR A 240 5.19 5.14 5.06
N THR A 241 4.72 5.31 6.30
CA THR A 241 5.53 5.81 7.43
C THR A 241 5.13 5.21 8.78
N ASP A 242 6.08 5.16 9.73
CA ASP A 242 5.82 4.86 11.14
C ASP A 242 5.31 6.07 11.95
N TYR A 243 5.30 7.27 11.34
CA TYR A 243 4.91 8.55 11.97
C TYR A 243 3.74 9.19 11.22
N PRO A 244 2.57 8.51 11.18
CA PRO A 244 1.46 8.94 10.33
C PRO A 244 0.87 10.30 10.71
N LEU A 245 0.80 10.65 11.99
CA LEU A 245 0.25 11.95 12.44
C LEU A 245 1.16 13.12 12.09
N GLU A 246 2.47 12.95 12.26
CA GLU A 246 3.47 13.96 11.93
C GLU A 246 3.49 14.22 10.41
N THR A 247 3.40 13.16 9.63
CA THR A 247 3.35 13.22 8.16
C THR A 247 2.08 13.90 7.69
N GLU A 248 0.90 13.53 8.22
CA GLU A 248 -0.37 14.20 7.93
C GLU A 248 -0.33 15.71 8.25
N LYS A 249 0.24 16.07 9.41
CA LYS A 249 0.40 17.47 9.80
C LYS A 249 1.25 18.26 8.79
N LEU A 250 2.32 17.64 8.29
CA LEU A 250 3.19 18.26 7.28
C LEU A 250 2.46 18.44 5.93
N ILE A 251 1.71 17.43 5.49
CA ILE A 251 0.94 17.48 4.25
C ILE A 251 -0.14 18.59 4.31
N ARG A 252 -0.89 18.67 5.40
CA ARG A 252 -1.92 19.73 5.59
C ARG A 252 -1.32 21.13 5.56
N LYS A 253 -0.17 21.33 6.21
CA LYS A 253 0.54 22.61 6.17
C LYS A 253 0.91 23.03 4.76
N ASN A 254 1.27 22.09 3.90
CA ASN A 254 1.61 22.34 2.49
C ASN A 254 0.37 22.57 1.59
N GLY A 255 -0.78 21.97 1.97
CA GLY A 255 -2.05 22.14 1.24
C GLY A 255 -2.82 23.43 1.53
N GLY A 256 -2.30 24.28 2.43
CA GLY A 256 -2.88 25.60 2.71
C GLY A 256 -4.07 25.60 3.67
N ASP A 257 -4.40 24.47 4.30
CA ASP A 257 -5.35 24.43 5.42
C ASP A 257 -4.63 24.77 6.74
N SER A 258 -4.72 26.04 7.11
CA SER A 258 -4.28 26.58 8.40
C SER A 258 -5.47 26.73 9.36
#